data_990c5e373576f9aa2efabd4783168bc5
#
_entry.id   990c5e373576f9aa2efabd4783168bc5
#
_cell.length_a   1.000
_cell.length_b   1.000
_cell.length_c   1.000
_cell.angle_alpha   90.00
_cell.angle_beta   90.00
_cell.angle_gamma   90.00
#
_symmetry.space_group_name_H-M   'P 1'
#
loop_
_entity.id
_entity.type
_entity.pdbx_description
1 polymer ?
#
loop_
_entity_poly.entity_id
_entity_poly.type
_entity_poly.pdbx_seq_one_letter_code
_entity_poly.pdbx_strand_id
1 'polypeptide(L)'
;DLIYEKKNDADPTEPIIKIWKGVIYEGAINKDIVGSSHNSLIDIINKEYGSDEASYFIDCIQFATNEWNMINIFSVGLGDCLVTDTEKQQEIQDVIKKCYIEAEGIKSTTTHPGIKEMRVNATLSKAKDIGLRIAKDSLNKDNNFLSTVISGSKGDFFNIAQITGLLGQQNLRGQRVPLFLNNGRRTLPHYPFGELPPEMEYESRGFISSSFIKGLTPREFYFHAMSGREGISDTAMGT
;
A
#
# COMPACT_ATOMS: atom_id res chain seq x y z
N ASP A 1 -34.66 0.87 -18.49
CA ASP A 1 -33.84 1.51 -19.56
C ASP A 1 -32.68 2.30 -18.98
N LEU A 2 -31.92 1.69 -18.06
CA LEU A 2 -30.79 2.33 -17.38
C LEU A 2 -29.71 2.78 -18.37
N ILE A 3 -29.36 4.07 -18.31
CA ILE A 3 -28.25 4.68 -19.04
C ILE A 3 -27.25 5.19 -17.99
N TYR A 4 -26.00 4.76 -18.10
CA TYR A 4 -24.97 5.11 -17.12
C TYR A 4 -23.62 5.31 -17.81
N GLU A 5 -22.94 6.41 -17.47
CA GLU A 5 -21.58 6.68 -17.93
C GLU A 5 -20.77 7.23 -16.76
N LYS A 6 -19.61 6.65 -16.49
CA LYS A 6 -18.70 7.11 -15.44
C LYS A 6 -17.25 6.85 -15.83
N LYS A 7 -16.36 7.77 -15.43
CA LYS A 7 -14.92 7.54 -15.53
C LYS A 7 -14.45 6.50 -14.53
N ASN A 8 -13.53 5.67 -14.97
CA ASN A 8 -12.86 4.66 -14.17
C ASN A 8 -11.39 5.08 -14.00
N ASP A 9 -11.10 5.83 -12.93
CA ASP A 9 -9.74 6.33 -12.66
C ASP A 9 -8.81 5.23 -12.12
N ALA A 10 -9.35 4.09 -11.71
CA ALA A 10 -8.57 2.99 -11.14
C ALA A 10 -7.89 2.12 -12.20
N ASP A 11 -8.47 2.02 -13.39
CA ASP A 11 -7.94 1.22 -14.49
C ASP A 11 -7.71 2.08 -15.76
N PRO A 12 -6.45 2.41 -16.06
CA PRO A 12 -6.13 3.17 -17.28
C PRO A 12 -6.43 2.44 -18.59
N THR A 13 -6.60 1.12 -18.56
CA THR A 13 -6.92 0.31 -19.75
C THR A 13 -8.42 0.37 -20.09
N GLU A 14 -9.25 0.61 -19.08
CA GLU A 14 -10.71 0.70 -19.17
C GLU A 14 -11.18 2.02 -18.53
N PRO A 15 -10.85 3.20 -19.14
CA PRO A 15 -10.99 4.50 -18.50
C PRO A 15 -12.42 4.99 -18.32
N ILE A 16 -13.37 4.38 -19.01
CA ILE A 16 -14.79 4.77 -18.98
C ILE A 16 -15.65 3.52 -18.97
N ILE A 17 -16.68 3.50 -18.12
CA ILE A 17 -17.76 2.51 -18.23
C ILE A 17 -18.98 3.16 -18.89
N LYS A 18 -19.58 2.46 -19.85
CA LYS A 18 -20.84 2.87 -20.50
C LYS A 18 -21.85 1.73 -20.47
N ILE A 19 -23.01 2.03 -19.91
CA ILE A 19 -24.17 1.13 -19.87
C ILE A 19 -25.32 1.80 -20.63
N TRP A 20 -25.88 1.10 -21.57
CA TRP A 20 -27.04 1.55 -22.34
C TRP A 20 -28.13 0.52 -22.30
N LYS A 21 -29.34 0.91 -21.86
CA LYS A 21 -30.49 0.00 -21.70
C LYS A 21 -30.16 -1.27 -20.92
N GLY A 22 -29.36 -1.14 -19.87
CA GLY A 22 -28.96 -2.27 -19.03
C GLY A 22 -27.85 -3.18 -19.58
N VAL A 23 -27.27 -2.84 -20.74
CA VAL A 23 -26.17 -3.59 -21.35
C VAL A 23 -24.87 -2.79 -21.21
N ILE A 24 -23.81 -3.47 -20.74
CA ILE A 24 -22.46 -2.88 -20.68
C ILE A 24 -21.86 -2.94 -22.09
N TYR A 25 -21.57 -1.78 -22.66
CA TYR A 25 -20.95 -1.64 -23.99
C TYR A 25 -19.45 -1.44 -23.93
N GLU A 26 -18.98 -0.79 -22.86
CA GLU A 26 -17.59 -0.40 -22.71
C GLU A 26 -17.22 -0.37 -21.22
N GLY A 27 -16.00 -0.79 -20.90
CA GLY A 27 -15.42 -0.69 -19.57
C GLY A 27 -15.68 -1.86 -18.65
N ALA A 28 -14.96 -1.87 -17.52
CA ALA A 28 -15.03 -2.88 -16.47
C ALA A 28 -15.70 -2.35 -15.20
N ILE A 29 -16.46 -3.22 -14.53
CA ILE A 29 -17.07 -2.93 -13.24
C ILE A 29 -16.04 -3.13 -12.13
N ASN A 30 -15.79 -2.06 -11.35
CA ASN A 30 -14.95 -2.09 -10.17
C ASN A 30 -15.70 -1.58 -8.94
N LYS A 31 -15.00 -1.47 -7.81
CA LYS A 31 -15.56 -0.98 -6.54
C LYS A 31 -16.16 0.43 -6.64
N ASP A 32 -15.58 1.32 -7.45
CA ASP A 32 -16.08 2.69 -7.60
C ASP A 32 -17.39 2.75 -8.38
N ILE A 33 -17.65 1.73 -9.21
CA ILE A 33 -18.88 1.60 -10.00
C ILE A 33 -20.00 0.97 -9.18
N VAL A 34 -19.72 -0.13 -8.45
CA VAL A 34 -20.75 -0.88 -7.69
C VAL A 34 -20.63 -0.74 -6.17
N GLY A 35 -19.68 0.06 -5.67
CA GLY A 35 -19.49 0.27 -4.24
C GLY A 35 -20.48 1.27 -3.63
N SER A 36 -20.23 1.65 -2.38
CA SER A 36 -21.05 2.60 -1.59
C SER A 36 -20.81 4.07 -1.93
N SER A 37 -20.09 4.37 -3.01
CA SER A 37 -19.79 5.75 -3.42
C SER A 37 -21.02 6.45 -3.99
N HIS A 38 -21.08 7.77 -3.84
CA HIS A 38 -22.09 8.60 -4.49
C HIS A 38 -22.02 8.46 -6.02
N ASN A 39 -23.18 8.40 -6.69
CA ASN A 39 -23.28 8.10 -8.12
C ASN A 39 -22.67 6.76 -8.53
N SER A 40 -22.64 5.77 -7.65
CA SER A 40 -22.42 4.37 -8.02
C SER A 40 -23.64 3.83 -8.75
N LEU A 41 -23.45 2.72 -9.47
CA LEU A 41 -24.53 2.05 -10.17
C LEU A 41 -25.67 1.65 -9.21
N ILE A 42 -25.34 1.14 -8.03
CA ILE A 42 -26.30 0.79 -6.99
C ILE A 42 -27.04 2.04 -6.47
N ASP A 43 -26.34 3.16 -6.25
CA ASP A 43 -26.95 4.43 -5.82
C ASP A 43 -27.99 4.95 -6.84
N ILE A 44 -27.65 4.85 -8.13
CA ILE A 44 -28.56 5.27 -9.22
C ILE A 44 -29.76 4.34 -9.32
N ILE A 45 -29.54 3.01 -9.30
CA ILE A 45 -30.66 2.05 -9.32
C ILE A 45 -31.59 2.29 -8.14
N ASN A 46 -31.05 2.51 -6.95
CA ASN A 46 -31.88 2.79 -5.76
C ASN A 46 -32.68 4.09 -5.89
N LYS A 47 -32.10 5.13 -6.49
CA LYS A 47 -32.79 6.42 -6.67
C LYS A 47 -33.87 6.39 -7.75
N GLU A 48 -33.62 5.67 -8.85
CA GLU A 48 -34.52 5.67 -10.02
C GLU A 48 -35.58 4.57 -9.95
N TYR A 49 -35.23 3.40 -9.38
CA TYR A 49 -36.08 2.22 -9.40
C TYR A 49 -36.49 1.74 -8.00
N GLY A 50 -35.85 2.25 -6.94
CA GLY A 50 -36.16 1.91 -5.55
C GLY A 50 -35.25 0.83 -4.95
N SER A 51 -35.42 0.63 -3.63
CA SER A 51 -34.56 -0.25 -2.83
C SER A 51 -34.70 -1.73 -3.19
N ASP A 52 -35.89 -2.16 -3.59
CA ASP A 52 -36.15 -3.57 -3.93
C ASP A 52 -35.40 -3.97 -5.20
N GLU A 53 -35.39 -3.13 -6.20
CA GLU A 53 -34.65 -3.33 -7.43
C GLU A 53 -33.13 -3.25 -7.20
N ALA A 54 -32.66 -2.36 -6.32
CA ALA A 54 -31.26 -2.29 -5.93
C ALA A 54 -30.81 -3.58 -5.20
N SER A 55 -31.62 -4.11 -4.30
CA SER A 55 -31.36 -5.37 -3.61
C SER A 55 -31.32 -6.53 -4.59
N TYR A 56 -32.32 -6.63 -5.47
CA TYR A 56 -32.36 -7.66 -6.50
C TYR A 56 -31.15 -7.61 -7.44
N PHE A 57 -30.71 -6.41 -7.82
CA PHE A 57 -29.50 -6.22 -8.61
C PHE A 57 -28.25 -6.74 -7.90
N ILE A 58 -28.08 -6.48 -6.61
CA ILE A 58 -26.96 -6.99 -5.79
C ILE A 58 -26.97 -8.51 -5.77
N ASP A 59 -28.13 -9.13 -5.52
CA ASP A 59 -28.28 -10.58 -5.50
C ASP A 59 -27.92 -11.20 -6.86
N CYS A 60 -28.39 -10.62 -7.95
CA CYS A 60 -28.05 -11.07 -9.31
C CYS A 60 -26.54 -11.02 -9.60
N ILE A 61 -25.87 -9.94 -9.23
CA ILE A 61 -24.41 -9.83 -9.38
C ILE A 61 -23.71 -10.90 -8.55
N GLN A 62 -24.13 -11.10 -7.31
CA GLN A 62 -23.54 -12.11 -6.44
C GLN A 62 -23.72 -13.52 -6.99
N PHE A 63 -24.89 -13.88 -7.50
CA PHE A 63 -25.11 -15.17 -8.15
C PHE A 63 -24.22 -15.34 -9.38
N ALA A 64 -24.20 -14.36 -10.28
CA ALA A 64 -23.39 -14.42 -11.49
C ALA A 64 -21.88 -14.56 -11.18
N THR A 65 -21.38 -13.81 -10.20
CA THR A 65 -19.97 -13.87 -9.80
C THR A 65 -19.63 -15.19 -9.09
N ASN A 66 -20.53 -15.74 -8.29
CA ASN A 66 -20.33 -17.04 -7.66
C ASN A 66 -20.24 -18.17 -8.70
N GLU A 67 -21.18 -18.21 -9.67
CA GLU A 67 -21.13 -19.17 -10.77
C GLU A 67 -19.87 -19.03 -11.61
N TRP A 68 -19.46 -17.78 -11.92
CA TRP A 68 -18.23 -17.55 -12.66
C TRP A 68 -17.01 -18.05 -11.88
N ASN A 69 -16.93 -17.80 -10.57
CA ASN A 69 -15.82 -18.25 -9.72
C ASN A 69 -15.75 -19.77 -9.56
N MET A 70 -16.87 -20.48 -9.68
CA MET A 70 -16.86 -21.96 -9.67
C MET A 70 -16.17 -22.55 -10.90
N ILE A 71 -16.23 -21.83 -12.03
CA ILE A 71 -15.62 -22.25 -13.29
C ILE A 71 -14.21 -21.68 -13.44
N ASN A 72 -14.05 -20.41 -13.08
CA ASN A 72 -12.81 -19.66 -13.22
C ASN A 72 -12.22 -19.39 -11.82
N ILE A 73 -11.38 -20.30 -11.36
CA ILE A 73 -10.73 -20.20 -10.05
C ILE A 73 -9.86 -18.95 -10.01
N PHE A 74 -10.06 -18.10 -8.99
CA PHE A 74 -9.21 -16.95 -8.71
C PHE A 74 -8.36 -17.22 -7.46
N SER A 75 -7.05 -17.04 -7.59
CA SER A 75 -6.11 -17.20 -6.47
C SER A 75 -4.90 -16.31 -6.69
N VAL A 76 -4.31 -15.83 -5.58
CA VAL A 76 -3.03 -15.12 -5.59
C VAL A 76 -1.93 -16.13 -5.23
N GLY A 77 -1.04 -16.40 -6.17
CA GLY A 77 0.09 -17.30 -5.98
C GLY A 77 1.34 -16.59 -5.48
N LEU A 78 2.33 -17.37 -5.04
CA LEU A 78 3.64 -16.83 -4.64
C LEU A 78 4.30 -16.06 -5.80
N GLY A 79 4.15 -16.54 -7.03
CA GLY A 79 4.67 -15.88 -8.23
C GLY A 79 4.12 -14.47 -8.44
N ASP A 80 2.87 -14.21 -8.04
CA ASP A 80 2.25 -12.89 -8.12
C ASP A 80 2.86 -11.87 -7.15
N CYS A 81 3.57 -12.34 -6.13
CA CYS A 81 4.24 -11.52 -5.11
C CYS A 81 5.73 -11.28 -5.41
N LEU A 82 6.28 -11.88 -6.46
CA LEU A 82 7.69 -11.78 -6.80
C LEU A 82 7.93 -10.70 -7.86
N VAL A 83 8.86 -9.81 -7.59
CA VAL A 83 9.48 -8.97 -8.61
C VAL A 83 10.57 -9.79 -9.28
N THR A 84 10.29 -10.31 -10.46
CA THR A 84 11.23 -11.17 -11.21
C THR A 84 12.30 -10.37 -11.95
N ASP A 85 12.07 -9.08 -12.15
CA ASP A 85 13.00 -8.17 -12.82
C ASP A 85 14.12 -7.74 -11.85
N THR A 86 15.33 -8.21 -12.13
CA THR A 86 16.53 -7.88 -11.34
C THR A 86 16.92 -6.42 -11.42
N GLU A 87 16.64 -5.74 -12.53
CA GLU A 87 16.90 -4.30 -12.69
C GLU A 87 16.00 -3.50 -11.75
N LYS A 88 14.73 -3.86 -11.64
CA LYS A 88 13.77 -3.24 -10.71
C LYS A 88 14.14 -3.48 -9.25
N GLN A 89 14.62 -4.66 -8.92
CA GLN A 89 15.13 -4.94 -7.58
C GLN A 89 16.34 -4.06 -7.24
N GLN A 90 17.25 -3.88 -8.19
CA GLN A 90 18.41 -2.99 -8.02
C GLN A 90 17.98 -1.53 -7.90
N GLU A 91 17.00 -1.09 -8.69
CA GLU A 91 16.45 0.26 -8.62
C GLU A 91 15.92 0.59 -7.22
N ILE A 92 15.23 -0.35 -6.56
CA ILE A 92 14.77 -0.19 -5.17
C ILE A 92 15.95 0.03 -4.22
N GLN A 93 17.02 -0.77 -4.35
CA GLN A 93 18.21 -0.61 -3.51
C GLN A 93 18.91 0.74 -3.74
N ASP A 94 18.98 1.20 -4.97
CA ASP A 94 19.58 2.49 -5.30
C ASP A 94 18.76 3.67 -4.78
N VAL A 95 17.44 3.55 -4.75
CA VAL A 95 16.56 4.54 -4.12
C VAL A 95 16.81 4.61 -2.62
N ILE A 96 16.94 3.47 -1.93
CA ILE A 96 17.25 3.43 -0.50
C ILE A 96 18.57 4.15 -0.23
N LYS A 97 19.62 3.86 -0.99
CA LYS A 97 20.93 4.53 -0.86
C LYS A 97 20.84 6.03 -1.10
N LYS A 98 20.09 6.48 -2.10
CA LYS A 98 19.87 7.91 -2.36
C LYS A 98 19.18 8.59 -1.18
N CYS A 99 18.13 7.96 -0.60
CA CYS A 99 17.45 8.50 0.58
C CYS A 99 18.38 8.61 1.79
N TYR A 100 19.31 7.67 1.98
CA TYR A 100 20.30 7.76 3.05
C TYR A 100 21.27 8.92 2.84
N ILE A 101 21.76 9.12 1.62
CA ILE A 101 22.65 10.25 1.27
C ILE A 101 21.95 11.59 1.49
N GLU A 102 20.68 11.72 1.05
CA GLU A 102 19.89 12.93 1.30
C GLU A 102 19.67 13.18 2.81
N ALA A 103 19.38 12.15 3.56
CA ALA A 103 19.17 12.25 5.00
C ALA A 103 20.44 12.68 5.74
N GLU A 104 21.62 12.17 5.34
CA GLU A 104 22.91 12.64 5.89
C GLU A 104 23.18 14.11 5.52
N GLY A 105 22.87 14.53 4.30
CA GLY A 105 22.95 15.93 3.89
C GLY A 105 22.06 16.84 4.74
N ILE A 106 20.86 16.40 5.10
CA ILE A 106 19.96 17.15 5.99
C ILE A 106 20.54 17.23 7.41
N LYS A 107 21.12 16.15 7.91
CA LYS A 107 21.76 16.12 9.24
C LYS A 107 22.91 17.11 9.35
N SER A 108 23.69 17.29 8.29
CA SER A 108 24.83 18.21 8.25
C SER A 108 24.41 19.67 8.10
N THR A 109 23.34 19.96 7.38
CA THR A 109 22.92 21.34 7.05
C THR A 109 21.91 21.94 8.04
N THR A 110 21.14 21.10 8.74
CA THR A 110 20.08 21.55 9.63
C THR A 110 20.56 21.56 11.09
N THR A 111 20.57 22.73 11.73
CA THR A 111 21.04 22.89 13.12
C THR A 111 19.96 22.59 14.16
N HIS A 112 18.69 22.95 13.90
CA HIS A 112 17.61 22.78 14.88
C HIS A 112 17.20 21.30 14.98
N PRO A 113 17.28 20.66 16.19
CA PRO A 113 17.07 19.21 16.34
C PRO A 113 15.70 18.72 15.87
N GLY A 114 14.62 19.43 16.23
CA GLY A 114 13.25 19.03 15.85
C GLY A 114 12.99 19.12 14.35
N ILE A 115 13.50 20.17 13.69
CA ILE A 115 13.37 20.35 12.24
C ILE A 115 14.21 19.30 11.51
N LYS A 116 15.41 19.02 12.02
CA LYS A 116 16.30 17.97 11.50
C LYS A 116 15.59 16.62 11.51
N GLU A 117 15.03 16.20 12.64
CA GLU A 117 14.33 14.93 12.79
C GLU A 117 13.12 14.82 11.86
N MET A 118 12.31 15.88 11.77
CA MET A 118 11.15 15.92 10.89
C MET A 118 11.55 15.78 9.41
N ARG A 119 12.60 16.49 8.97
CA ARG A 119 13.07 16.41 7.58
C ARG A 119 13.67 15.06 7.24
N VAL A 120 14.47 14.48 8.14
CA VAL A 120 15.03 13.14 7.97
C VAL A 120 13.90 12.11 7.87
N ASN A 121 12.90 12.16 8.76
CA ASN A 121 11.74 11.27 8.71
C ASN A 121 10.96 11.41 7.37
N ALA A 122 10.73 12.65 6.93
CA ALA A 122 10.05 12.91 5.65
C ALA A 122 10.85 12.34 4.45
N THR A 123 12.18 12.48 4.45
CA THR A 123 13.05 11.95 3.38
C THR A 123 13.02 10.42 3.35
N LEU A 124 13.12 9.78 4.51
CA LEU A 124 13.06 8.31 4.60
C LEU A 124 11.66 7.77 4.22
N SER A 125 10.61 8.52 4.53
CA SER A 125 9.24 8.15 4.12
C SER A 125 9.04 8.19 2.61
N LYS A 126 9.73 9.08 1.88
CA LYS A 126 9.70 9.10 0.40
C LYS A 126 10.19 7.80 -0.25
N ALA A 127 11.14 7.10 0.40
CA ALA A 127 11.62 5.81 -0.12
C ALA A 127 10.48 4.81 -0.31
N LYS A 128 9.48 4.83 0.58
CA LYS A 128 8.28 4.00 0.52
C LYS A 128 7.42 4.33 -0.71
N ASP A 129 7.20 5.62 -0.99
CA ASP A 129 6.37 6.05 -2.13
C ASP A 129 7.05 5.71 -3.47
N ILE A 130 8.37 5.87 -3.54
CA ILE A 130 9.15 5.49 -4.73
C ILE A 130 9.17 3.96 -4.89
N GLY A 131 9.38 3.22 -3.80
CA GLY A 131 9.30 1.75 -3.78
C GLY A 131 7.95 1.25 -4.23
N LEU A 132 6.86 1.92 -3.84
CA LEU A 132 5.50 1.64 -4.27
C LEU A 132 5.35 1.78 -5.79
N ARG A 133 5.86 2.87 -6.37
CA ARG A 133 5.80 3.09 -7.82
C ARG A 133 6.59 2.02 -8.58
N ILE A 134 7.81 1.71 -8.15
CA ILE A 134 8.64 0.68 -8.79
C ILE A 134 7.97 -0.70 -8.68
N ALA A 135 7.44 -1.04 -7.51
CA ALA A 135 6.73 -2.31 -7.31
C ALA A 135 5.49 -2.42 -8.20
N LYS A 136 4.71 -1.35 -8.33
CA LYS A 136 3.55 -1.30 -9.23
C LYS A 136 3.95 -1.53 -10.69
N ASP A 137 5.02 -0.86 -11.14
CA ASP A 137 5.47 -0.93 -12.53
C ASP A 137 6.21 -2.25 -12.86
N SER A 138 6.59 -3.02 -11.84
CA SER A 138 7.31 -4.30 -11.99
C SER A 138 6.41 -5.52 -12.12
N LEU A 139 5.12 -5.39 -11.79
CA LEU A 139 4.17 -6.48 -11.87
C LEU A 139 3.54 -6.58 -13.26
N ASN A 140 3.36 -7.81 -13.73
CA ASN A 140 2.69 -8.07 -15.00
C ASN A 140 1.21 -7.65 -14.91
N LYS A 141 0.61 -7.23 -16.04
CA LYS A 141 -0.82 -6.88 -16.11
C LYS A 141 -1.75 -8.04 -15.76
N ASP A 142 -1.34 -9.27 -16.01
CA ASP A 142 -2.10 -10.50 -15.69
C ASP A 142 -1.89 -10.97 -14.24
N ASN A 143 -1.27 -10.13 -13.39
CA ASN A 143 -0.98 -10.47 -12.01
C ASN A 143 -2.27 -10.42 -11.16
N ASN A 144 -2.62 -11.53 -10.53
CA ASN A 144 -3.84 -11.65 -9.72
C ASN A 144 -3.81 -10.77 -8.46
N PHE A 145 -2.64 -10.55 -7.86
CA PHE A 145 -2.52 -9.64 -6.74
C PHE A 145 -2.77 -8.18 -7.16
N LEU A 146 -2.24 -7.77 -8.32
CA LEU A 146 -2.51 -6.46 -8.90
C LEU A 146 -4.00 -6.30 -9.24
N SER A 147 -4.64 -7.33 -9.79
CA SER A 147 -6.07 -7.33 -10.10
C SER A 147 -6.95 -7.10 -8.88
N THR A 148 -6.61 -7.65 -7.71
CA THR A 148 -7.38 -7.39 -6.46
C THR A 148 -7.33 -5.93 -6.04
N VAL A 149 -6.20 -5.26 -6.27
CA VAL A 149 -6.01 -3.85 -5.91
C VAL A 149 -6.68 -2.92 -6.92
N ILE A 150 -6.53 -3.18 -8.23
CA ILE A 150 -7.14 -2.37 -9.29
C ILE A 150 -8.66 -2.45 -9.22
N SER A 151 -9.22 -3.65 -9.01
CA SER A 151 -10.67 -3.82 -8.83
C SER A 151 -11.21 -3.16 -7.55
N GLY A 152 -10.32 -2.83 -6.59
CA GLY A 152 -10.69 -2.29 -5.29
C GLY A 152 -11.33 -3.31 -4.35
N SER A 153 -11.28 -4.61 -4.70
CA SER A 153 -11.87 -5.67 -3.89
C SER A 153 -11.16 -5.84 -2.57
N LYS A 154 -9.82 -5.82 -2.56
CA LYS A 154 -9.02 -5.93 -1.33
C LYS A 154 -7.63 -5.34 -1.48
N GLY A 155 -7.14 -4.74 -0.39
CA GLY A 155 -5.81 -4.15 -0.34
C GLY A 155 -5.68 -2.85 -1.14
N ASP A 156 -4.47 -2.35 -1.18
CA ASP A 156 -4.06 -1.18 -1.95
C ASP A 156 -2.63 -1.36 -2.51
N PHE A 157 -2.16 -0.42 -3.28
CA PHE A 157 -0.79 -0.43 -3.82
C PHE A 157 0.28 -0.41 -2.73
N PHE A 158 -0.05 0.11 -1.55
CA PHE A 158 0.83 0.08 -0.40
C PHE A 158 1.11 -1.35 0.08
N ASN A 159 0.08 -2.22 0.09
CA ASN A 159 0.26 -3.63 0.43
C ASN A 159 1.16 -4.34 -0.60
N ILE A 160 1.01 -4.04 -1.89
CA ILE A 160 1.90 -4.55 -2.94
C ILE A 160 3.35 -4.14 -2.63
N ALA A 161 3.60 -2.84 -2.38
CA ALA A 161 4.93 -2.34 -2.08
C ALA A 161 5.57 -3.00 -0.86
N GLN A 162 4.81 -3.22 0.21
CA GLN A 162 5.30 -3.90 1.41
C GLN A 162 5.65 -5.37 1.18
N ILE A 163 4.87 -6.05 0.35
CA ILE A 163 5.10 -7.47 0.06
C ILE A 163 6.27 -7.63 -0.90
N THR A 164 6.32 -6.87 -1.98
CA THR A 164 7.26 -7.08 -3.09
C THR A 164 8.52 -6.22 -3.03
N GLY A 165 8.42 -5.00 -2.50
CA GLY A 165 9.45 -3.97 -2.55
C GLY A 165 10.18 -3.74 -1.23
N LEU A 166 9.64 -2.86 -0.38
CA LEU A 166 10.18 -2.56 0.96
C LEU A 166 9.08 -2.07 1.90
N LEU A 167 9.28 -2.27 3.21
CA LEU A 167 8.35 -1.73 4.21
C LEU A 167 8.59 -0.23 4.49
N GLY A 168 9.83 0.24 4.42
CA GLY A 168 10.19 1.62 4.66
C GLY A 168 10.19 2.04 6.13
N GLN A 169 10.13 3.34 6.38
CA GLN A 169 10.19 3.91 7.73
C GLN A 169 8.96 3.53 8.56
N GLN A 170 9.21 2.96 9.73
CA GLN A 170 8.22 2.70 10.79
C GLN A 170 8.22 3.87 11.77
N ASN A 171 7.03 4.41 12.05
CA ASN A 171 6.88 5.54 12.95
C ASN A 171 6.06 5.16 14.18
N LEU A 172 6.37 5.80 15.29
CA LEU A 172 5.61 5.78 16.53
C LEU A 172 5.19 7.21 16.87
N ARG A 173 3.90 7.44 17.04
CA ARG A 173 3.32 8.78 17.27
C ARG A 173 3.80 9.83 16.26
N GLY A 174 3.88 9.42 14.98
CA GLY A 174 4.31 10.28 13.89
C GLY A 174 5.82 10.59 13.82
N GLN A 175 6.63 9.97 14.67
CA GLN A 175 8.09 10.17 14.73
C GLN A 175 8.82 8.84 14.53
N ARG A 176 10.09 8.92 14.11
CA ARG A 176 10.95 7.72 14.08
C ARG A 176 11.04 7.11 15.48
N VAL A 177 11.29 5.79 15.54
CA VAL A 177 11.41 5.06 16.82
C VAL A 177 12.34 5.82 17.78
N PRO A 178 11.85 6.19 18.98
CA PRO A 178 12.62 7.00 19.91
C PRO A 178 13.76 6.22 20.56
N LEU A 179 14.84 6.90 20.89
CA LEU A 179 15.95 6.38 21.67
C LEU A 179 15.56 6.39 23.15
N PHE A 180 15.34 5.21 23.76
CA PHE A 180 14.89 5.10 25.15
C PHE A 180 15.78 4.25 26.05
N LEU A 181 16.76 3.53 25.50
CA LEU A 181 17.75 2.77 26.28
C LEU A 181 19.05 3.55 26.47
N ASN A 182 19.78 3.26 27.51
CA ASN A 182 21.06 3.87 27.85
C ASN A 182 21.02 5.41 27.88
N ASN A 183 20.08 5.97 28.63
CA ASN A 183 19.87 7.43 28.72
C ASN A 183 19.60 8.10 27.37
N GLY A 184 18.77 7.50 26.54
CA GLY A 184 18.39 8.07 25.25
C GLY A 184 19.43 7.92 24.14
N ARG A 185 20.27 6.89 24.19
CA ARG A 185 21.33 6.66 23.19
C ARG A 185 21.06 5.45 22.28
N ARG A 186 20.16 4.53 22.65
CA ARG A 186 19.85 3.31 21.90
C ARG A 186 18.36 3.04 21.86
N THR A 187 17.91 2.37 20.81
CA THR A 187 16.54 1.85 20.69
C THR A 187 16.43 0.41 21.17
N LEU A 188 17.38 -0.43 20.78
CA LEU A 188 17.46 -1.86 21.15
C LEU A 188 18.87 -2.22 21.66
N PRO A 189 19.00 -3.19 22.58
CA PRO A 189 20.29 -3.66 23.06
C PRO A 189 21.13 -4.35 21.98
N HIS A 190 20.50 -4.76 20.87
CA HIS A 190 21.17 -5.46 19.76
C HIS A 190 22.03 -4.53 18.86
N TYR A 191 21.85 -3.20 18.97
CA TYR A 191 22.71 -2.26 18.26
C TYR A 191 23.97 -1.94 19.09
N PRO A 192 25.14 -1.79 18.47
CA PRO A 192 26.36 -1.40 19.15
C PRO A 192 26.19 -0.10 19.95
N PHE A 193 27.03 0.06 20.97
CA PHE A 193 27.10 1.31 21.71
C PHE A 193 28.07 2.26 21.00
N GLY A 194 27.65 3.51 20.79
CA GLY A 194 28.43 4.53 20.13
C GLY A 194 27.84 5.02 18.81
N GLU A 195 28.67 5.65 17.99
CA GLU A 195 28.27 6.08 16.65
C GLU A 195 28.06 4.90 15.74
N LEU A 196 26.91 4.87 15.08
CA LEU A 196 26.54 3.82 14.13
C LEU A 196 26.85 4.27 12.70
N PRO A 197 27.23 3.36 11.80
CA PRO A 197 27.21 3.65 10.38
C PRO A 197 25.82 4.14 9.93
N PRO A 198 25.72 5.05 8.93
CA PRO A 198 24.45 5.65 8.52
C PRO A 198 23.33 4.65 8.28
N GLU A 199 23.60 3.56 7.57
CA GLU A 199 22.61 2.51 7.27
C GLU A 199 22.06 1.87 8.56
N MET A 200 22.96 1.53 9.49
CA MET A 200 22.59 0.94 10.77
C MET A 200 21.88 1.95 11.70
N GLU A 201 22.21 3.23 11.60
CA GLU A 201 21.52 4.28 12.36
C GLU A 201 20.06 4.40 11.91
N TYR A 202 19.80 4.41 10.59
CA TYR A 202 18.43 4.46 10.07
C TYR A 202 17.65 3.19 10.41
N GLU A 203 18.27 2.01 10.27
CA GLU A 203 17.68 0.74 10.72
C GLU A 203 17.33 0.80 12.21
N SER A 204 18.25 1.28 13.05
CA SER A 204 18.04 1.38 14.50
C SER A 204 16.88 2.31 14.88
N ARG A 205 16.52 3.23 14.03
CA ARG A 205 15.41 4.18 14.20
C ARG A 205 14.14 3.77 13.43
N GLY A 206 14.06 2.50 12.99
CA GLY A 206 12.87 1.90 12.43
C GLY A 206 12.75 1.94 10.90
N PHE A 207 13.82 2.22 10.16
CA PHE A 207 13.80 2.07 8.71
C PHE A 207 14.00 0.61 8.32
N ILE A 208 13.04 0.04 7.57
CA ILE A 208 13.04 -1.35 7.11
C ILE A 208 13.28 -1.37 5.61
N SER A 209 14.46 -1.86 5.21
CA SER A 209 14.83 -2.01 3.80
C SER A 209 14.34 -3.32 3.18
N SER A 210 13.87 -4.25 4.00
CA SER A 210 13.35 -5.54 3.58
C SER A 210 11.87 -5.45 3.20
N SER A 211 11.41 -6.44 2.41
CA SER A 211 10.00 -6.68 2.10
C SER A 211 9.52 -7.96 2.78
N PHE A 212 8.22 -8.21 2.82
CA PHE A 212 7.70 -9.45 3.39
C PHE A 212 8.15 -10.69 2.63
N ILE A 213 8.23 -10.61 1.30
CA ILE A 213 8.68 -11.74 0.48
C ILE A 213 10.17 -12.06 0.69
N LYS A 214 10.99 -11.03 0.92
CA LYS A 214 12.41 -11.19 1.24
C LYS A 214 12.62 -11.72 2.66
N GLY A 215 11.69 -11.43 3.55
CA GLY A 215 11.76 -11.73 4.97
C GLY A 215 12.39 -10.59 5.79
N LEU A 216 11.89 -10.41 7.00
CA LEU A 216 12.36 -9.39 7.93
C LEU A 216 13.38 -10.01 8.91
N THR A 217 14.41 -9.25 9.24
CA THR A 217 15.26 -9.59 10.37
C THR A 217 14.47 -9.46 11.69
N PRO A 218 14.88 -10.12 12.80
CA PRO A 218 14.19 -9.97 14.07
C PRO A 218 14.07 -8.53 14.57
N ARG A 219 15.06 -7.68 14.28
CA ARG A 219 15.06 -6.25 14.64
C ARG A 219 14.04 -5.47 13.81
N GLU A 220 14.01 -5.68 12.50
CA GLU A 220 13.03 -5.07 11.59
C GLU A 220 11.60 -5.49 11.96
N PHE A 221 11.40 -6.78 12.22
CA PHE A 221 10.11 -7.29 12.65
C PHE A 221 9.64 -6.64 13.96
N TYR A 222 10.54 -6.46 14.93
CA TYR A 222 10.20 -5.82 16.20
C TYR A 222 9.68 -4.38 16.00
N PHE A 223 10.36 -3.57 15.18
CA PHE A 223 9.90 -2.22 14.88
C PHE A 223 8.59 -2.19 14.10
N HIS A 224 8.43 -3.12 13.16
CA HIS A 224 7.17 -3.26 12.45
C HIS A 224 6.01 -3.64 13.38
N ALA A 225 6.25 -4.57 14.31
CA ALA A 225 5.27 -4.97 15.32
C ALA A 225 4.90 -3.81 16.27
N MET A 226 5.85 -2.97 16.67
CA MET A 226 5.59 -1.77 17.48
C MET A 226 4.66 -0.79 16.75
N SER A 227 4.95 -0.48 15.49
CA SER A 227 4.14 0.40 14.67
C SER A 227 2.74 -0.19 14.39
N GLY A 228 2.67 -1.49 14.10
CA GLY A 228 1.40 -2.18 13.89
C GLY A 228 0.52 -2.22 15.15
N ARG A 229 1.13 -2.43 16.33
CA ARG A 229 0.41 -2.38 17.61
C ARG A 229 -0.18 -0.99 17.89
N GLU A 230 0.56 0.08 17.59
CA GLU A 230 0.03 1.44 17.71
C GLU A 230 -1.19 1.64 16.81
N GLY A 231 -1.12 1.23 15.53
CA GLY A 231 -2.24 1.33 14.61
C GLY A 231 -3.48 0.56 15.09
N ILE A 232 -3.31 -0.64 15.64
CA ILE A 232 -4.42 -1.43 16.21
C ILE A 232 -5.01 -0.71 17.42
N SER A 233 -4.17 -0.21 18.33
CA SER A 233 -4.60 0.52 19.52
C SER A 233 -5.38 1.78 19.15
N ASP A 234 -4.89 2.57 18.21
CA ASP A 234 -5.53 3.81 17.75
C ASP A 234 -6.90 3.50 17.10
N THR A 235 -6.99 2.45 16.31
CA THR A 235 -8.26 2.02 15.71
C THR A 235 -9.26 1.56 16.76
N ALA A 236 -8.82 0.75 17.73
CA ALA A 236 -9.69 0.19 18.76
C ALA A 236 -10.17 1.24 19.78
N MET A 237 -9.34 2.25 20.08
CA MET A 237 -9.66 3.31 21.06
C MET A 237 -10.25 4.56 20.42
N GLY A 238 -10.06 4.76 19.11
CA GLY A 238 -10.57 5.91 18.36
C GLY A 238 -12.00 5.73 17.84
N THR A 239 -12.56 4.51 17.91
CA THR A 239 -13.94 4.18 17.60
C THR A 239 -14.78 4.14 18.86
#